data_b24a12ea493a79a2cb95f20842ea121e
#
_entry.id   b24a12ea493a79a2cb95f20842ea121e
#
_cell.length_a   1.000
_cell.length_b   1.000
_cell.length_c   1.000
_cell.angle_alpha   90.00
_cell.angle_beta   90.00
_cell.angle_gamma   90.00
#
_symmetry.space_group_name_H-M   'P 1'
#
loop_
_entity.id
_entity.type
_entity.pdbx_description
1 polymer ?
#
loop_
_entity_poly.entity_id
_entity_poly.type
_entity_poly.pdbx_seq_one_letter_code
_entity_poly.pdbx_strand_id
1 'polypeptide(L)'
;MKTILFAITSLAIGFSVSTPVLADMQLATAKNCMACHAVEKKLVGPSYKDVAAKYAGQPDAVEKLTTKVIKGGSGVWGPIPMPANAQVSADEAKKLVTWILAQK
;
A
#
# COMPACT_ATOMS: atom_id res chain seq x y z
N MET A 1 26.98 58.42 -10.09
CA MET A 1 26.60 57.38 -9.13
C MET A 1 25.77 56.32 -9.86
N LYS A 2 26.34 55.13 -10.08
CA LYS A 2 25.66 54.05 -10.75
C LYS A 2 25.11 53.11 -9.69
N THR A 3 23.80 53.05 -9.57
CA THR A 3 23.10 52.12 -8.71
C THR A 3 23.00 50.78 -9.43
N ILE A 4 23.70 49.78 -8.90
CA ILE A 4 23.63 48.41 -9.40
C ILE A 4 22.48 47.71 -8.66
N LEU A 5 21.38 47.46 -9.38
CA LEU A 5 20.31 46.59 -8.89
C LEU A 5 20.76 45.13 -9.03
N PHE A 6 20.98 44.45 -7.92
CA PHE A 6 21.12 43.00 -7.90
C PHE A 6 19.71 42.37 -7.93
N ALA A 7 19.34 41.79 -9.06
CA ALA A 7 18.17 40.95 -9.15
C ALA A 7 18.50 39.60 -8.49
N ILE A 8 17.93 39.34 -7.33
CA ILE A 8 17.98 38.04 -6.67
C ILE A 8 16.95 37.15 -7.31
N THR A 9 17.40 36.28 -8.21
CA THR A 9 16.55 35.23 -8.78
C THR A 9 16.40 34.11 -7.76
N SER A 10 15.31 34.09 -7.04
CA SER A 10 14.95 33.00 -6.13
C SER A 10 14.59 31.77 -6.97
N LEU A 11 15.49 30.80 -7.02
CA LEU A 11 15.22 29.49 -7.60
C LEU A 11 14.37 28.69 -6.61
N ALA A 12 13.06 28.61 -6.85
CA ALA A 12 12.17 27.77 -6.07
C ALA A 12 12.42 26.31 -6.46
N ILE A 13 13.17 25.58 -5.65
CA ILE A 13 13.33 24.13 -5.79
C ILE A 13 12.05 23.50 -5.24
N GLY A 14 11.14 23.14 -6.15
CA GLY A 14 9.94 22.40 -5.82
C GLY A 14 10.30 20.94 -5.44
N PHE A 15 10.24 20.61 -4.16
CA PHE A 15 10.30 19.21 -3.73
C PHE A 15 8.96 18.54 -4.04
N SER A 16 8.96 17.64 -5.04
CA SER A 16 7.84 16.74 -5.32
C SER A 16 7.81 15.67 -4.22
N VAL A 17 7.01 15.87 -3.19
CA VAL A 17 6.76 14.83 -2.18
C VAL A 17 5.69 13.90 -2.72
N SER A 18 6.08 12.72 -3.25
CA SER A 18 5.12 11.66 -3.53
C SER A 18 4.56 11.16 -2.19
N THR A 19 3.23 11.26 -2.01
CA THR A 19 2.59 10.75 -0.80
C THR A 19 2.75 9.23 -0.72
N PRO A 20 3.07 8.64 0.46
CA PRO A 20 3.23 7.19 0.62
C PRO A 20 2.01 6.40 0.12
N VAL A 21 0.80 6.94 0.26
CA VAL A 21 -0.47 6.32 -0.17
C VAL A 21 -0.49 6.02 -1.68
N LEU A 22 -0.02 6.97 -2.52
CA LEU A 22 0.03 6.77 -3.97
C LEU A 22 1.07 5.73 -4.37
N ALA A 23 2.24 5.74 -3.71
CA ALA A 23 3.30 4.77 -3.96
C ALA A 23 2.85 3.34 -3.63
N ASP A 24 2.09 3.16 -2.55
CA ASP A 24 1.60 1.85 -2.12
C ASP A 24 0.46 1.34 -3.02
N MET A 25 -0.42 2.20 -3.49
CA MET A 25 -1.42 1.85 -4.51
C MET A 25 -0.77 1.45 -5.82
N GLN A 26 0.28 2.14 -6.25
CA GLN A 26 1.04 1.78 -7.45
C GLN A 26 1.71 0.42 -7.29
N LEU A 27 2.28 0.14 -6.13
CA LEU A 27 2.88 -1.16 -5.83
C LEU A 27 1.82 -2.27 -5.86
N ALA A 28 0.68 -2.08 -5.23
CA ALA A 28 -0.42 -3.03 -5.25
C ALA A 28 -0.89 -3.32 -6.68
N THR A 29 -1.01 -2.31 -7.51
CA THR A 29 -1.38 -2.44 -8.92
C THR A 29 -0.32 -3.18 -9.70
N ALA A 30 0.96 -2.83 -9.52
CA ALA A 30 2.07 -3.49 -10.21
C ALA A 30 2.22 -4.97 -9.85
N LYS A 31 1.84 -5.35 -8.64
CA LYS A 31 1.88 -6.74 -8.16
C LYS A 31 0.57 -7.51 -8.36
N ASN A 32 -0.36 -6.96 -9.13
CA ASN A 32 -1.67 -7.56 -9.49
C ASN A 32 -2.63 -7.78 -8.31
N CYS A 33 -2.43 -7.11 -7.19
CA CYS A 33 -3.33 -7.21 -6.04
C CYS A 33 -4.74 -6.69 -6.38
N MET A 34 -4.82 -5.66 -7.20
CA MET A 34 -6.07 -5.00 -7.54
C MET A 34 -6.93 -5.77 -8.54
N ALA A 35 -6.47 -6.90 -9.04
CA ALA A 35 -7.28 -7.83 -9.83
C ALA A 35 -8.34 -8.52 -8.96
N CYS A 36 -8.04 -8.75 -7.68
CA CYS A 36 -8.91 -9.45 -6.72
C CYS A 36 -9.36 -8.58 -5.55
N HIS A 37 -8.69 -7.46 -5.29
CA HIS A 37 -9.00 -6.56 -4.19
C HIS A 37 -9.33 -5.15 -4.67
N ALA A 38 -10.14 -4.46 -3.89
CA ALA A 38 -10.34 -3.02 -3.98
C ALA A 38 -10.24 -2.40 -2.59
N VAL A 39 -10.03 -1.09 -2.49
CA VAL A 39 -9.95 -0.42 -1.20
C VAL A 39 -11.28 -0.45 -0.47
N GLU A 40 -12.37 -0.16 -1.17
CA GLU A 40 -13.68 0.12 -0.56
C GLU A 40 -14.73 -0.96 -0.75
N LYS A 41 -14.53 -1.90 -1.67
CA LYS A 41 -15.53 -2.92 -1.97
C LYS A 41 -14.93 -4.30 -2.12
N LYS A 42 -15.74 -5.31 -1.79
CA LYS A 42 -15.39 -6.70 -2.05
C LYS A 42 -15.43 -6.98 -3.55
N LEU A 43 -14.39 -7.64 -4.04
CA LEU A 43 -14.34 -8.26 -5.36
C LEU A 43 -14.21 -9.78 -5.18
N VAL A 44 -13.19 -10.40 -5.72
CA VAL A 44 -12.86 -11.81 -5.43
C VAL A 44 -12.41 -11.94 -3.98
N GLY A 45 -11.50 -11.07 -3.53
CA GLY A 45 -11.06 -10.96 -2.15
C GLY A 45 -11.78 -9.86 -1.39
N PRO A 46 -11.55 -9.77 -0.06
CA PRO A 46 -12.14 -8.73 0.77
C PRO A 46 -11.63 -7.34 0.39
N SER A 47 -12.42 -6.31 0.69
CA SER A 47 -11.94 -4.93 0.59
C SER A 47 -10.80 -4.68 1.58
N TYR A 48 -9.90 -3.78 1.25
CA TYR A 48 -8.81 -3.42 2.17
C TYR A 48 -9.33 -2.73 3.43
N LYS A 49 -10.42 -2.00 3.35
CA LYS A 49 -11.08 -1.44 4.54
C LYS A 49 -11.60 -2.53 5.47
N ASP A 50 -12.18 -3.60 4.96
CA ASP A 50 -12.64 -4.72 5.76
C ASP A 50 -11.46 -5.48 6.39
N VAL A 51 -10.37 -5.65 5.67
CA VAL A 51 -9.14 -6.24 6.21
C VAL A 51 -8.60 -5.39 7.36
N ALA A 52 -8.51 -4.07 7.18
CA ALA A 52 -8.06 -3.16 8.23
C ALA A 52 -8.96 -3.23 9.47
N ALA A 53 -10.28 -3.27 9.29
CA ALA A 53 -11.23 -3.38 10.38
C ALA A 53 -11.11 -4.70 11.15
N LYS A 54 -10.96 -5.82 10.43
CA LYS A 54 -10.83 -7.15 11.04
C LYS A 54 -9.57 -7.29 11.89
N TYR A 55 -8.47 -6.74 11.45
CA TYR A 55 -7.17 -6.86 12.11
C TYR A 55 -6.82 -5.67 13.01
N ALA A 56 -7.74 -4.71 13.18
CA ALA A 56 -7.53 -3.56 14.06
C ALA A 56 -7.19 -4.00 15.48
N GLY A 57 -6.13 -3.44 16.05
CA GLY A 57 -5.68 -3.74 17.41
C GLY A 57 -4.95 -5.06 17.59
N GLN A 58 -4.75 -5.85 16.53
CA GLN A 58 -3.97 -7.09 16.61
C GLN A 58 -2.47 -6.79 16.43
N PRO A 59 -1.61 -7.03 17.44
CA PRO A 59 -0.19 -6.67 17.35
C PRO A 59 0.61 -7.50 16.35
N ASP A 60 0.14 -8.69 15.99
CA ASP A 60 0.79 -9.60 15.04
C ASP A 60 0.21 -9.50 13.62
N ALA A 61 -0.69 -8.55 13.36
CA ALA A 61 -1.38 -8.43 12.07
C ALA A 61 -0.41 -8.24 10.90
N VAL A 62 0.61 -7.41 11.06
CA VAL A 62 1.58 -7.15 9.98
C VAL A 62 2.30 -8.45 9.58
N GLU A 63 2.80 -9.22 10.52
CA GLU A 63 3.49 -10.47 10.25
C GLU A 63 2.57 -11.52 9.63
N LYS A 64 1.38 -11.69 10.20
CA LYS A 64 0.36 -12.60 9.69
C LYS A 64 0.00 -12.32 8.24
N LEU A 65 -0.31 -11.09 7.95
CA LEU A 65 -0.75 -10.70 6.61
C LEU A 65 0.39 -10.66 5.62
N THR A 66 1.59 -10.31 6.05
CA THR A 66 2.80 -10.41 5.20
C THR A 66 3.01 -11.86 4.74
N THR A 67 2.91 -12.81 5.66
CA THR A 67 2.98 -14.24 5.33
C THR A 67 1.84 -14.66 4.40
N LYS A 68 0.62 -14.16 4.63
CA LYS A 68 -0.55 -14.43 3.80
C LYS A 68 -0.35 -13.95 2.36
N VAL A 69 0.19 -12.77 2.17
CA VAL A 69 0.48 -12.22 0.84
C VAL A 69 1.47 -13.11 0.09
N ILE A 70 2.52 -13.54 0.74
CA ILE A 70 3.59 -14.32 0.11
C ILE A 70 3.15 -15.75 -0.17
N LYS A 71 2.54 -16.41 0.81
CA LYS A 71 2.20 -17.85 0.76
C LYS A 71 0.78 -18.15 0.30
N GLY A 72 -0.10 -17.14 0.32
CA GLY A 72 -1.51 -17.32 0.02
C GLY A 72 -2.25 -18.06 1.15
N GLY A 73 -3.45 -18.47 0.86
CA GLY A 73 -4.29 -19.23 1.79
C GLY A 73 -5.78 -19.00 1.58
N SER A 74 -6.60 -19.68 2.39
CA SER A 74 -8.05 -19.60 2.34
C SER A 74 -8.66 -19.76 3.74
N GLY A 75 -9.96 -19.58 3.86
CA GLY A 75 -10.75 -19.89 5.06
C GLY A 75 -11.08 -18.68 5.93
N VAL A 76 -10.21 -17.69 6.03
CA VAL A 76 -10.48 -16.48 6.86
C VAL A 76 -11.63 -15.66 6.28
N TRP A 77 -11.69 -15.55 4.97
CA TRP A 77 -12.69 -14.77 4.23
C TRP A 77 -13.59 -15.65 3.36
N GLY A 78 -13.64 -16.95 3.64
CA GLY A 78 -14.42 -17.92 2.90
C GLY A 78 -13.56 -18.92 2.14
N PRO A 79 -14.17 -19.73 1.26
CA PRO A 79 -13.49 -20.87 0.62
C PRO A 79 -12.61 -20.48 -0.57
N ILE A 80 -12.77 -19.29 -1.13
CA ILE A 80 -11.98 -18.88 -2.30
C ILE A 80 -10.55 -18.60 -1.87
N PRO A 81 -9.55 -19.33 -2.42
CA PRO A 81 -8.17 -19.16 -2.02
C PRO A 81 -7.55 -17.88 -2.60
N MET A 82 -6.75 -17.19 -1.79
CA MET A 82 -5.81 -16.22 -2.27
C MET A 82 -4.55 -16.94 -2.75
N PRO A 83 -4.13 -16.79 -4.00
CA PRO A 83 -2.93 -17.45 -4.49
C PRO A 83 -1.67 -16.88 -3.83
N ALA A 84 -0.60 -17.69 -3.79
CA ALA A 84 0.71 -17.22 -3.38
C ALA A 84 1.24 -16.16 -4.37
N ASN A 85 1.93 -15.15 -3.86
CA ASN A 85 2.48 -14.06 -4.67
C ASN A 85 4.02 -14.16 -4.68
N ALA A 86 4.56 -15.08 -5.49
CA ALA A 86 6.00 -15.27 -5.62
C ALA A 86 6.76 -14.05 -6.16
N GLN A 87 6.05 -13.13 -6.85
CA GLN A 87 6.59 -11.90 -7.40
C GLN A 87 6.75 -10.77 -6.37
N VAL A 88 6.26 -10.98 -5.14
CA VAL A 88 6.32 -9.99 -4.06
C VAL A 88 7.41 -10.38 -3.07
N SER A 89 8.36 -9.49 -2.82
CA SER A 89 9.38 -9.67 -1.79
C SER A 89 8.79 -9.50 -0.38
N ALA A 90 9.51 -9.97 0.63
CA ALA A 90 9.10 -9.80 2.02
C ALA A 90 8.95 -8.32 2.40
N ASP A 91 9.87 -7.46 1.96
CA ASP A 91 9.82 -6.02 2.23
C ASP A 91 8.64 -5.37 1.51
N GLU A 92 8.38 -5.74 0.27
CA GLU A 92 7.22 -5.26 -0.49
C GLU A 92 5.90 -5.70 0.15
N ALA A 93 5.81 -6.94 0.58
CA ALA A 93 4.64 -7.47 1.26
C ALA A 93 4.37 -6.72 2.58
N LYS A 94 5.39 -6.47 3.37
CA LYS A 94 5.28 -5.69 4.61
C LYS A 94 4.80 -4.26 4.35
N LYS A 95 5.33 -3.63 3.32
CA LYS A 95 4.92 -2.29 2.90
C LYS A 95 3.45 -2.26 2.47
N LEU A 96 3.03 -3.20 1.65
CA LEU A 96 1.63 -3.34 1.21
C LEU A 96 0.70 -3.57 2.40
N VAL A 97 1.03 -4.50 3.28
CA VAL A 97 0.21 -4.83 4.46
C VAL A 97 0.08 -3.63 5.40
N THR A 98 1.16 -2.91 5.65
CA THR A 98 1.13 -1.69 6.48
C THR A 98 0.17 -0.65 5.89
N TRP A 99 0.21 -0.46 4.59
CA TRP A 99 -0.71 0.43 3.87
C TRP A 99 -2.16 -0.07 3.93
N ILE A 100 -2.38 -1.37 3.72
CA ILE A 100 -3.72 -1.99 3.81
C ILE A 100 -4.33 -1.78 5.20
N LEU A 101 -3.57 -2.02 6.24
CA LEU A 101 -4.03 -1.87 7.63
C LEU A 101 -4.31 -0.41 8.04
N ALA A 102 -3.82 0.55 7.29
CA ALA A 102 -4.09 1.97 7.51
C ALA A 102 -5.39 2.45 6.82
N GLN A 103 -6.06 1.62 6.06
CA GLN A 103 -7.33 1.98 5.40
C GLN A 103 -8.46 2.13 6.42
N LYS A 104 -9.31 3.13 6.23
CA LYS A 104 -10.44 3.44 7.14
C LYS A 104 -11.75 3.57 6.40
#